data_34e583795a69876e8c112e35c45fa9d5
#
_entry.id   34e583795a69876e8c112e35c45fa9d5
#
_cell.length_a   1.000
_cell.length_b   1.000
_cell.length_c   1.000
_cell.angle_alpha   90.00
_cell.angle_beta   90.00
_cell.angle_gamma   90.00
#
_symmetry.space_group_name_H-M   'P 1'
#
loop_
_entity.id
_entity.type
_entity.pdbx_description
1 polymer ?
#
loop_
_entity_poly.entity_id
_entity_poly.type
_entity_poly.pdbx_seq_one_letter_code
_entity_poly.pdbx_strand_id
1 'polypeptide(L)'
;MIKNIIFIGGDGRTVEAAKTLKKAGFGVRLVGFEKYESGDTADAKVRKRDNPEAGTQRIDGTEIGLTEDVCVVLPTPCSKDGQTLFAPFAQAPLYISEVRKMLRGAAIVVGGGAKKYFSEAVDLLEREDFKILNAVPSAEGAAAVAVTETDITLSGAKCVVVGFGKIGKRLSALLRAFGADVTATARKAVDFAEARAAGIRIVQTRNVAAALAEADIVFNTVPYSVIGEKELSATKETAVFIELASAPGGIDKEACGRLGKKYVSALGLPGRFSPKSAGRITAEAIKNIIEETYPI
;
A
#
# COMPACT_ATOMS: atom_id res chain seq x y z
N MET A 1 23.60 -16.97 2.60
CA MET A 1 22.64 -16.44 3.60
C MET A 1 22.68 -14.91 3.55
N ILE A 2 21.52 -14.27 3.43
CA ILE A 2 21.42 -12.81 3.34
C ILE A 2 21.86 -12.17 4.67
N LYS A 3 22.82 -11.28 4.59
CA LYS A 3 23.32 -10.52 5.73
C LYS A 3 23.05 -9.02 5.61
N ASN A 4 22.92 -8.54 4.38
CA ASN A 4 22.79 -7.13 4.07
C ASN A 4 21.50 -6.83 3.31
N ILE A 5 20.87 -5.72 3.64
CA ILE A 5 19.65 -5.25 2.98
C ILE A 5 19.87 -3.82 2.52
N ILE A 6 19.64 -3.56 1.24
CA ILE A 6 19.79 -2.24 0.65
C ILE A 6 18.41 -1.76 0.19
N PHE A 7 17.90 -0.71 0.78
CA PHE A 7 16.69 -0.03 0.33
C PHE A 7 17.05 1.05 -0.68
N ILE A 8 16.38 1.04 -1.83
CA ILE A 8 16.56 2.05 -2.88
C ILE A 8 15.25 2.79 -3.08
N GLY A 9 15.19 4.05 -2.64
CA GLY A 9 13.97 4.85 -2.65
C GLY A 9 12.93 4.40 -1.63
N GLY A 10 11.76 5.04 -1.65
CA GLY A 10 10.67 4.81 -0.71
C GLY A 10 10.39 6.00 0.20
N ASP A 11 9.40 5.84 1.07
CA ASP A 11 8.93 6.87 2.01
C ASP A 11 9.20 6.49 3.48
N GLY A 12 8.51 7.14 4.42
CA GLY A 12 8.67 6.88 5.86
C GLY A 12 8.45 5.42 6.28
N ARG A 13 7.67 4.64 5.51
CA ARG A 13 7.48 3.20 5.72
C ARG A 13 8.79 2.44 5.51
N THR A 14 9.51 2.82 4.47
CA THR A 14 10.82 2.23 4.14
C THR A 14 11.84 2.49 5.25
N VAL A 15 11.85 3.70 5.80
CA VAL A 15 12.75 4.05 6.92
C VAL A 15 12.42 3.21 8.16
N GLU A 16 11.15 3.01 8.47
CA GLU A 16 10.77 2.18 9.62
C GLU A 16 11.07 0.69 9.39
N ALA A 17 10.87 0.19 8.16
CA ALA A 17 11.27 -1.17 7.79
C ALA A 17 12.78 -1.36 7.95
N ALA A 18 13.58 -0.40 7.48
CA ALA A 18 15.03 -0.40 7.64
C ALA A 18 15.46 -0.43 9.11
N LYS A 19 14.85 0.42 9.96
CA LYS A 19 15.10 0.42 11.41
C LYS A 19 14.75 -0.94 12.05
N THR A 20 13.63 -1.54 11.65
CA THR A 20 13.16 -2.83 12.19
C THR A 20 14.12 -3.96 11.83
N LEU A 21 14.54 -4.04 10.56
CA LEU A 21 15.48 -5.06 10.09
C LEU A 21 16.88 -4.88 10.65
N LYS A 22 17.34 -3.63 10.84
CA LYS A 22 18.60 -3.35 11.55
C LYS A 22 18.59 -3.87 12.98
N LYS A 23 17.46 -3.68 13.71
CA LYS A 23 17.28 -4.25 15.06
C LYS A 23 17.26 -5.77 15.07
N ALA A 24 16.82 -6.40 13.97
CA ALA A 24 16.85 -7.84 13.79
C ALA A 24 18.24 -8.39 13.41
N GLY A 25 19.27 -7.54 13.32
CA GLY A 25 20.67 -7.96 13.11
C GLY A 25 21.16 -7.88 11.66
N PHE A 26 20.34 -7.42 10.71
CA PHE A 26 20.79 -7.22 9.34
C PHE A 26 21.66 -5.96 9.21
N GLY A 27 22.67 -6.01 8.34
CA GLY A 27 23.33 -4.82 7.82
C GLY A 27 22.35 -4.06 6.92
N VAL A 28 22.04 -2.79 7.21
CA VAL A 28 21.04 -2.04 6.47
C VAL A 28 21.63 -0.75 5.90
N ARG A 29 21.34 -0.51 4.61
CA ARG A 29 21.70 0.72 3.90
C ARG A 29 20.47 1.33 3.22
N LEU A 30 20.41 2.67 3.21
CA LEU A 30 19.38 3.46 2.53
C LEU A 30 20.02 4.26 1.39
N VAL A 31 19.38 4.27 0.21
CA VAL A 31 19.79 5.01 -0.98
C VAL A 31 18.60 5.83 -1.48
N GLY A 32 18.82 7.11 -1.80
CA GLY A 32 17.74 8.01 -2.21
C GLY A 32 16.94 8.57 -1.03
N PHE A 33 17.61 8.86 0.10
CA PHE A 33 17.00 9.44 1.31
C PHE A 33 17.75 10.71 1.78
N GLU A 34 18.42 11.40 0.87
CA GLU A 34 19.27 12.56 1.19
C GLU A 34 18.47 13.72 1.80
N LYS A 35 17.18 13.85 1.44
CA LYS A 35 16.24 14.87 1.96
C LYS A 35 15.44 14.41 3.18
N TYR A 36 15.66 13.19 3.67
CA TYR A 36 14.92 12.72 4.83
C TYR A 36 15.47 13.37 6.12
N GLU A 37 14.70 14.31 6.67
CA GLU A 37 14.95 14.91 7.98
C GLU A 37 14.22 14.10 9.05
N SER A 38 14.96 13.41 9.91
CA SER A 38 14.36 12.75 11.07
C SER A 38 14.75 13.48 12.33
N GLY A 39 13.79 13.74 13.19
CA GLY A 39 14.05 14.18 14.56
C GLY A 39 14.82 13.14 15.42
N ASP A 40 15.02 11.91 14.87
CA ASP A 40 15.65 10.75 15.54
C ASP A 40 16.81 10.16 14.71
N THR A 41 17.60 10.96 14.01
CA THR A 41 18.68 10.49 13.13
C THR A 41 19.95 10.01 13.84
N ALA A 42 19.97 9.85 15.14
CA ALA A 42 21.15 9.29 15.82
C ALA A 42 21.52 7.86 15.35
N ASP A 43 20.56 7.10 14.76
CA ASP A 43 20.76 5.68 14.41
C ASP A 43 20.76 5.33 12.91
N ALA A 44 20.40 6.23 12.03
CA ALA A 44 20.49 6.01 10.59
C ALA A 44 21.62 6.85 10.01
N LYS A 45 22.85 6.55 10.38
CA LYS A 45 24.02 7.10 9.68
C LYS A 45 23.98 6.60 8.23
N VAL A 46 23.57 7.48 7.32
CA VAL A 46 23.99 7.43 5.93
C VAL A 46 25.50 7.52 5.98
N ARG A 47 26.22 6.40 5.91
CA ARG A 47 27.68 6.41 5.82
C ARG A 47 28.04 7.05 4.49
N LYS A 48 28.44 8.32 4.54
CA LYS A 48 29.33 8.91 3.54
C LYS A 48 30.69 8.25 3.74
N ARG A 49 31.16 7.57 2.70
CA ARG A 49 32.48 7.01 2.50
C ARG A 49 32.78 5.66 3.17
N ASP A 50 32.91 4.65 2.32
CA ASP A 50 34.01 3.68 2.42
C ASP A 50 34.48 3.38 1.00
N ASN A 51 35.76 3.14 0.85
CA ASN A 51 36.59 3.06 -0.35
C ASN A 51 36.08 1.97 -1.35
N PRO A 52 36.16 2.17 -2.67
CA PRO A 52 35.60 1.21 -3.64
C PRO A 52 36.52 0.02 -3.87
N GLU A 53 36.02 -1.18 -3.57
CA GLU A 53 36.57 -2.41 -4.14
C GLU A 53 35.88 -2.74 -5.45
N ALA A 54 36.60 -3.43 -6.35
CA ALA A 54 36.16 -3.72 -7.71
C ALA A 54 34.80 -4.46 -7.75
N GLY A 55 33.79 -3.84 -8.39
CA GLY A 55 32.44 -4.38 -8.53
C GLY A 55 31.32 -3.44 -8.11
N THR A 56 31.64 -2.24 -7.62
CA THR A 56 30.69 -1.25 -7.13
C THR A 56 30.01 -0.47 -8.25
N GLN A 57 28.67 -0.42 -8.24
CA GLN A 57 27.87 0.41 -9.15
C GLN A 57 27.38 1.66 -8.41
N ARG A 58 27.24 2.79 -9.12
CA ARG A 58 26.89 4.09 -8.53
C ARG A 58 25.46 4.52 -8.86
N ILE A 59 24.73 5.01 -7.84
CA ILE A 59 23.54 5.86 -8.00
C ILE A 59 23.82 7.17 -7.29
N ASP A 60 23.69 8.31 -7.96
CA ASP A 60 23.99 9.64 -7.43
C ASP A 60 25.33 9.74 -6.71
N GLY A 61 26.38 9.12 -7.26
CA GLY A 61 27.70 9.08 -6.65
C GLY A 61 27.80 8.11 -5.46
N THR A 62 26.73 7.38 -5.12
CA THR A 62 26.73 6.35 -4.07
C THR A 62 27.08 5.00 -4.68
N GLU A 63 28.19 4.42 -4.21
CA GLU A 63 28.62 3.08 -4.62
C GLU A 63 27.80 2.00 -3.93
N ILE A 64 27.27 1.06 -4.72
CA ILE A 64 26.50 -0.09 -4.23
C ILE A 64 27.26 -1.36 -4.60
N GLY A 65 27.89 -2.00 -3.62
CA GLY A 65 28.43 -3.34 -3.78
C GLY A 65 27.28 -4.34 -3.64
N LEU A 66 26.90 -4.99 -4.74
CA LEU A 66 25.93 -6.09 -4.72
C LEU A 66 26.70 -7.39 -4.76
N THR A 67 26.44 -8.23 -3.77
CA THR A 67 27.01 -9.58 -3.63
C THR A 67 25.86 -10.57 -3.42
N GLU A 68 26.15 -11.86 -3.53
CA GLU A 68 25.14 -12.94 -3.37
C GLU A 68 24.54 -13.02 -1.95
N ASP A 69 24.96 -12.18 -1.02
CA ASP A 69 24.40 -12.04 0.34
C ASP A 69 23.56 -10.79 0.54
N VAL A 70 23.22 -10.06 -0.54
CA VAL A 70 22.47 -8.79 -0.49
C VAL A 70 21.04 -8.98 -0.97
N CYS A 71 20.07 -8.56 -0.14
CA CYS A 71 18.70 -8.32 -0.54
C CYS A 71 18.49 -6.85 -0.90
N VAL A 72 17.96 -6.56 -2.08
CA VAL A 72 17.58 -5.20 -2.47
C VAL A 72 16.07 -5.01 -2.32
N VAL A 73 15.68 -3.93 -1.65
CA VAL A 73 14.28 -3.59 -1.42
C VAL A 73 13.95 -2.29 -2.16
N LEU A 74 12.99 -2.40 -3.07
CA LEU A 74 12.43 -1.31 -3.85
C LEU A 74 11.15 -0.77 -3.19
N PRO A 75 10.69 0.45 -3.54
CA PRO A 75 9.53 1.08 -2.93
C PRO A 75 8.20 0.33 -3.12
N THR A 76 7.22 0.69 -2.29
CA THR A 76 5.80 0.30 -2.45
C THR A 76 4.92 1.57 -2.48
N PRO A 77 4.35 1.97 -3.64
CA PRO A 77 4.53 1.36 -4.96
C PRO A 77 5.96 1.54 -5.50
N CYS A 78 6.40 0.63 -6.35
CA CYS A 78 7.72 0.70 -6.95
C CYS A 78 7.92 1.99 -7.75
N SER A 79 6.91 2.37 -8.53
CA SER A 79 6.89 3.60 -9.33
C SER A 79 5.48 4.17 -9.40
N LYS A 80 5.37 5.50 -9.61
CA LYS A 80 4.11 6.21 -9.87
C LYS A 80 3.97 6.67 -11.33
N ASP A 81 5.07 6.90 -12.00
CA ASP A 81 5.16 7.43 -13.37
C ASP A 81 5.59 6.38 -14.40
N GLY A 82 6.03 5.21 -13.95
CA GLY A 82 6.56 4.14 -14.79
C GLY A 82 7.98 4.34 -15.27
N GLN A 83 8.65 5.45 -14.94
CA GLN A 83 10.00 5.79 -15.38
C GLN A 83 10.99 5.85 -14.22
N THR A 84 10.56 6.38 -13.07
CA THR A 84 11.39 6.54 -11.88
C THR A 84 10.86 5.70 -10.71
N LEU A 85 11.74 5.30 -9.80
CA LEU A 85 11.33 4.74 -8.53
C LEU A 85 10.62 5.79 -7.68
N PHE A 86 9.66 5.37 -6.88
CA PHE A 86 9.02 6.24 -5.90
C PHE A 86 10.00 6.58 -4.77
N ALA A 87 10.64 7.73 -4.86
CA ALA A 87 11.69 8.18 -3.94
C ALA A 87 11.53 9.66 -3.57
N PRO A 88 10.48 10.03 -2.76
CA PRO A 88 10.20 11.43 -2.42
C PRO A 88 11.32 12.11 -1.64
N PHE A 89 12.22 11.36 -1.03
CA PHE A 89 13.35 11.87 -0.25
C PHE A 89 14.66 11.87 -1.03
N ALA A 90 14.68 11.44 -2.28
CA ALA A 90 15.88 11.47 -3.11
C ALA A 90 16.21 12.90 -3.56
N GLN A 91 17.51 13.21 -3.67
CA GLN A 91 17.98 14.47 -4.19
C GLN A 91 17.72 14.58 -5.70
N ALA A 92 17.88 13.47 -6.43
CA ALA A 92 17.66 13.35 -7.86
C ALA A 92 16.72 12.16 -8.18
N PRO A 93 16.06 12.15 -9.36
CA PRO A 93 15.25 11.03 -9.80
C PRO A 93 16.06 9.73 -9.91
N LEU A 94 15.53 8.63 -9.39
CA LEU A 94 16.12 7.30 -9.52
C LEU A 94 15.49 6.58 -10.72
N TYR A 95 16.12 6.64 -11.88
CA TYR A 95 15.56 6.04 -13.10
C TYR A 95 15.59 4.52 -13.05
N ILE A 96 14.45 3.89 -13.36
CA ILE A 96 14.28 2.42 -13.36
C ILE A 96 15.30 1.74 -14.27
N SER A 97 15.63 2.36 -15.42
CA SER A 97 16.62 1.85 -16.37
C SER A 97 18.03 1.76 -15.76
N GLU A 98 18.40 2.71 -14.92
CA GLU A 98 19.70 2.74 -14.23
C GLU A 98 19.73 1.75 -13.08
N VAL A 99 18.69 1.76 -12.24
CA VAL A 99 18.54 0.82 -11.13
C VAL A 99 18.57 -0.63 -11.63
N ARG A 100 17.92 -0.93 -12.77
CA ARG A 100 17.95 -2.27 -13.37
C ARG A 100 19.36 -2.77 -13.70
N LYS A 101 20.24 -1.88 -14.17
CA LYS A 101 21.65 -2.25 -14.44
C LYS A 101 22.40 -2.61 -13.17
N MET A 102 22.05 -1.95 -12.08
CA MET A 102 22.71 -2.11 -10.77
C MET A 102 22.22 -3.33 -10.00
N LEU A 103 21.01 -3.81 -10.24
CA LEU A 103 20.48 -4.98 -9.54
C LEU A 103 21.12 -6.32 -9.97
N ARG A 104 21.98 -6.29 -10.98
CA ARG A 104 22.75 -7.49 -11.40
C ARG A 104 23.70 -7.89 -10.27
N GLY A 105 23.50 -9.09 -9.73
CA GLY A 105 24.29 -9.63 -8.61
C GLY A 105 23.60 -9.57 -7.25
N ALA A 106 22.43 -8.92 -7.12
CA ALA A 106 21.61 -9.05 -5.93
C ALA A 106 21.05 -10.47 -5.80
N ALA A 107 21.11 -11.02 -4.59
CA ALA A 107 20.58 -12.36 -4.33
C ALA A 107 19.05 -12.39 -4.40
N ILE A 108 18.40 -11.34 -3.90
CA ILE A 108 16.95 -11.17 -3.91
C ILE A 108 16.63 -9.69 -4.19
N VAL A 109 15.62 -9.46 -5.03
CA VAL A 109 15.00 -8.14 -5.22
C VAL A 109 13.55 -8.20 -4.77
N VAL A 110 13.13 -7.29 -3.90
CA VAL A 110 11.78 -7.24 -3.32
C VAL A 110 11.18 -5.85 -3.54
N GLY A 111 9.88 -5.74 -3.82
CA GLY A 111 9.23 -4.43 -3.89
C GLY A 111 7.73 -4.53 -4.15
N GLY A 112 6.99 -3.47 -3.93
CA GLY A 112 5.55 -3.45 -4.17
C GLY A 112 5.19 -2.99 -5.57
N GLY A 113 4.63 -3.89 -6.42
CA GLY A 113 4.41 -3.66 -7.84
C GLY A 113 5.71 -3.67 -8.64
N ALA A 114 6.78 -4.27 -8.06
CA ALA A 114 8.12 -4.26 -8.64
C ALA A 114 8.23 -5.20 -9.84
N LYS A 115 7.48 -6.30 -9.86
CA LYS A 115 7.51 -7.32 -10.92
C LYS A 115 7.19 -6.76 -12.30
N LYS A 116 6.41 -5.68 -12.35
CA LYS A 116 6.11 -4.94 -13.60
C LYS A 116 7.39 -4.37 -14.25
N TYR A 117 8.38 -4.03 -13.47
CA TYR A 117 9.60 -3.37 -13.91
C TYR A 117 10.84 -4.26 -13.82
N PHE A 118 10.84 -5.22 -12.92
CA PHE A 118 11.91 -6.15 -12.62
C PHE A 118 11.32 -7.55 -12.54
N SER A 119 11.41 -8.33 -13.63
CA SER A 119 10.73 -9.62 -13.78
C SER A 119 11.05 -10.63 -12.68
N GLU A 120 12.29 -10.60 -12.19
CA GLU A 120 12.80 -11.51 -11.15
C GLU A 120 12.49 -11.05 -9.72
N ALA A 121 11.84 -9.87 -9.56
CA ALA A 121 11.54 -9.37 -8.24
C ALA A 121 10.41 -10.15 -7.56
N VAL A 122 10.54 -10.35 -6.26
CA VAL A 122 9.45 -10.82 -5.41
C VAL A 122 8.53 -9.64 -5.14
N ASP A 123 7.27 -9.73 -5.57
CA ASP A 123 6.31 -8.64 -5.44
C ASP A 123 5.54 -8.76 -4.12
N LEU A 124 5.73 -7.78 -3.24
CA LEU A 124 5.03 -7.68 -1.95
C LEU A 124 3.51 -7.63 -2.13
N LEU A 125 3.02 -7.00 -3.22
CA LEU A 125 1.58 -6.88 -3.47
C LEU A 125 0.95 -8.21 -3.97
N GLU A 126 1.75 -9.20 -4.33
CA GLU A 126 1.29 -10.55 -4.66
C GLU A 126 1.31 -11.48 -3.43
N ARG A 127 2.03 -11.15 -2.36
CA ARG A 127 2.12 -11.97 -1.14
C ARG A 127 0.86 -11.87 -0.27
N GLU A 128 0.33 -13.03 0.09
CA GLU A 128 -0.90 -13.08 0.90
C GLU A 128 -0.69 -12.59 2.33
N ASP A 129 0.43 -12.96 2.98
CA ASP A 129 0.79 -12.50 4.32
C ASP A 129 0.87 -10.96 4.37
N PHE A 130 1.61 -10.36 3.43
CA PHE A 130 1.70 -8.90 3.32
C PHE A 130 0.33 -8.25 3.07
N LYS A 131 -0.46 -8.76 2.13
CA LYS A 131 -1.80 -8.21 1.81
C LYS A 131 -2.74 -8.23 3.01
N ILE A 132 -2.74 -9.32 3.78
CA ILE A 132 -3.57 -9.46 4.98
C ILE A 132 -3.19 -8.43 6.03
N LEU A 133 -1.90 -8.33 6.36
CA LEU A 133 -1.42 -7.39 7.38
C LEU A 133 -1.54 -5.93 6.92
N ASN A 134 -1.23 -5.63 5.68
CA ASN A 134 -1.32 -4.26 5.13
C ASN A 134 -2.77 -3.77 4.96
N ALA A 135 -3.76 -4.68 4.98
CA ALA A 135 -5.17 -4.30 5.01
C ALA A 135 -5.58 -3.61 6.32
N VAL A 136 -4.86 -3.85 7.43
CA VAL A 136 -5.13 -3.20 8.72
C VAL A 136 -4.93 -1.69 8.64
N PRO A 137 -3.73 -1.18 8.38
CA PRO A 137 -3.51 0.27 8.28
C PRO A 137 -4.26 0.90 7.08
N SER A 138 -4.60 0.12 6.05
CA SER A 138 -5.46 0.60 4.94
C SER A 138 -6.88 0.85 5.41
N ALA A 139 -7.48 -0.05 6.20
CA ALA A 139 -8.84 0.08 6.72
C ALA A 139 -8.93 1.22 7.75
N GLU A 140 -7.95 1.33 8.65
CA GLU A 140 -7.88 2.42 9.63
C GLU A 140 -7.75 3.78 8.95
N GLY A 141 -6.88 3.88 7.94
CA GLY A 141 -6.74 5.10 7.14
C GLY A 141 -8.02 5.46 6.37
N ALA A 142 -8.76 4.46 5.86
CA ALA A 142 -10.05 4.70 5.19
C ALA A 142 -11.11 5.24 6.15
N ALA A 143 -11.18 4.70 7.37
CA ALA A 143 -12.06 5.22 8.41
C ALA A 143 -11.67 6.66 8.82
N ALA A 144 -10.37 6.94 8.97
CA ALA A 144 -9.88 8.29 9.25
C ALA A 144 -10.26 9.28 8.13
N VAL A 145 -10.11 8.90 6.87
CA VAL A 145 -10.58 9.72 5.73
C VAL A 145 -12.07 9.97 5.81
N ALA A 146 -12.89 8.95 6.13
CA ALA A 146 -14.33 9.15 6.26
C ALA A 146 -14.67 10.16 7.37
N VAL A 147 -14.01 10.08 8.53
CA VAL A 147 -14.21 11.04 9.63
C VAL A 147 -13.83 12.47 9.22
N THR A 148 -12.77 12.65 8.43
CA THR A 148 -12.30 13.97 8.00
C THR A 148 -13.09 14.56 6.83
N GLU A 149 -13.72 13.70 6.03
CA GLU A 149 -14.39 14.10 4.80
C GLU A 149 -15.93 14.17 4.93
N THR A 150 -16.48 13.85 6.09
CA THR A 150 -17.92 13.88 6.35
C THR A 150 -18.22 14.73 7.58
N ASP A 151 -19.43 15.31 7.63
CA ASP A 151 -19.91 16.10 8.77
C ASP A 151 -20.76 15.26 9.73
N ILE A 152 -20.71 13.92 9.61
CA ILE A 152 -21.48 12.98 10.42
C ILE A 152 -20.57 12.03 11.19
N THR A 153 -21.08 11.47 12.28
CA THR A 153 -20.40 10.40 12.99
C THR A 153 -20.46 9.08 12.20
N LEU A 154 -19.43 8.24 12.31
CA LEU A 154 -19.49 6.88 11.77
C LEU A 154 -20.53 6.02 12.48
N SER A 155 -20.75 6.27 13.78
CA SER A 155 -21.82 5.61 14.53
C SER A 155 -23.17 5.99 13.98
N GLY A 156 -23.94 5.00 13.55
CA GLY A 156 -25.25 5.16 12.90
C GLY A 156 -25.20 5.49 11.40
N ALA A 157 -24.03 5.80 10.83
CA ALA A 157 -23.91 6.05 9.41
C ALA A 157 -24.16 4.78 8.57
N LYS A 158 -24.85 4.92 7.45
CA LYS A 158 -25.04 3.86 6.46
C LYS A 158 -23.82 3.80 5.54
N CYS A 159 -22.93 2.83 5.78
CA CYS A 159 -21.69 2.64 5.05
C CYS A 159 -21.82 1.49 4.05
N VAL A 160 -21.44 1.73 2.81
CA VAL A 160 -21.33 0.68 1.78
C VAL A 160 -19.87 0.43 1.46
N VAL A 161 -19.42 -0.83 1.59
CA VAL A 161 -18.09 -1.28 1.22
C VAL A 161 -18.17 -2.12 -0.04
N VAL A 162 -17.77 -1.55 -1.17
CA VAL A 162 -17.74 -2.24 -2.46
C VAL A 162 -16.52 -3.11 -2.55
N GLY A 163 -16.74 -4.42 -2.55
CA GLY A 163 -15.70 -5.45 -2.48
C GLY A 163 -15.53 -6.03 -1.07
N PHE A 164 -15.32 -7.36 -1.01
CA PHE A 164 -15.11 -8.09 0.25
C PHE A 164 -13.78 -8.87 0.23
N GLY A 165 -12.73 -8.24 -0.33
CA GLY A 165 -11.35 -8.70 -0.26
C GLY A 165 -10.70 -8.36 1.10
N LYS A 166 -9.36 -8.45 1.21
CA LYS A 166 -8.63 -8.20 2.46
C LYS A 166 -8.98 -6.84 3.10
N ILE A 167 -8.94 -5.77 2.31
CA ILE A 167 -9.28 -4.41 2.79
C ILE A 167 -10.77 -4.33 3.12
N GLY A 168 -11.65 -4.80 2.23
CA GLY A 168 -13.10 -4.73 2.42
C GLY A 168 -13.57 -5.47 3.68
N LYS A 169 -13.05 -6.68 3.94
CA LYS A 169 -13.33 -7.45 5.16
C LYS A 169 -12.91 -6.69 6.41
N ARG A 170 -11.67 -6.19 6.43
CA ARG A 170 -11.13 -5.46 7.58
C ARG A 170 -11.86 -4.16 7.83
N LEU A 171 -12.13 -3.39 6.78
CA LEU A 171 -12.86 -2.12 6.86
C LEU A 171 -14.30 -2.33 7.33
N SER A 172 -15.00 -3.32 6.79
CA SER A 172 -16.38 -3.63 7.22
C SER A 172 -16.45 -3.99 8.71
N ALA A 173 -15.51 -4.78 9.20
CA ALA A 173 -15.43 -5.12 10.62
C ALA A 173 -15.13 -3.89 11.48
N LEU A 174 -14.22 -3.03 11.05
CA LEU A 174 -13.84 -1.79 11.76
C LEU A 174 -15.02 -0.82 11.83
N LEU A 175 -15.69 -0.55 10.71
CA LEU A 175 -16.85 0.35 10.64
C LEU A 175 -17.99 -0.13 11.54
N ARG A 176 -18.25 -1.45 11.58
CA ARG A 176 -19.23 -2.02 12.53
C ARG A 176 -18.82 -1.80 13.98
N ALA A 177 -17.55 -1.93 14.30
CA ALA A 177 -17.06 -1.65 15.66
C ALA A 177 -17.25 -0.18 16.04
N PHE A 178 -17.25 0.74 15.09
CA PHE A 178 -17.64 2.14 15.29
C PHE A 178 -19.17 2.34 15.40
N GLY A 179 -19.98 1.29 15.22
CA GLY A 179 -21.43 1.38 15.29
C GLY A 179 -22.11 1.80 13.98
N ALA A 180 -21.41 1.73 12.85
CA ALA A 180 -22.01 1.99 11.54
C ALA A 180 -22.93 0.84 11.07
N ASP A 181 -23.97 1.16 10.29
CA ASP A 181 -24.77 0.18 9.55
C ASP A 181 -24.04 -0.16 8.24
N VAL A 182 -23.37 -1.31 8.20
CA VAL A 182 -22.47 -1.69 7.12
C VAL A 182 -23.10 -2.69 6.19
N THR A 183 -23.11 -2.37 4.89
CA THR A 183 -23.42 -3.32 3.80
C THR A 183 -22.17 -3.47 2.92
N ALA A 184 -21.67 -4.71 2.80
CA ALA A 184 -20.59 -5.03 1.87
C ALA A 184 -21.13 -5.57 0.54
N THR A 185 -20.29 -5.57 -0.51
CA THR A 185 -20.63 -6.26 -1.76
C THR A 185 -19.57 -7.29 -2.14
N ALA A 186 -19.99 -8.41 -2.72
CA ALA A 186 -19.10 -9.44 -3.24
C ALA A 186 -19.67 -10.18 -4.45
N ARG A 187 -18.85 -11.07 -5.04
CA ARG A 187 -19.25 -11.93 -6.17
C ARG A 187 -19.19 -13.41 -5.82
N LYS A 188 -18.28 -13.81 -4.93
CA LYS A 188 -17.97 -15.22 -4.65
C LYS A 188 -18.78 -15.74 -3.48
N ALA A 189 -19.25 -16.97 -3.58
CA ALA A 189 -20.01 -17.63 -2.51
C ALA A 189 -19.23 -17.71 -1.18
N VAL A 190 -17.91 -17.88 -1.24
CA VAL A 190 -17.05 -17.88 -0.03
C VAL A 190 -17.12 -16.55 0.70
N ASP A 191 -17.11 -15.42 0.00
CA ASP A 191 -17.21 -14.10 0.62
C ASP A 191 -18.55 -13.91 1.34
N PHE A 192 -19.64 -14.45 0.76
CA PHE A 192 -20.96 -14.44 1.41
C PHE A 192 -20.99 -15.28 2.69
N ALA A 193 -20.34 -16.44 2.67
CA ALA A 193 -20.24 -17.31 3.85
C ALA A 193 -19.45 -16.62 4.97
N GLU A 194 -18.29 -16.03 4.63
CA GLU A 194 -17.45 -15.30 5.59
C GLU A 194 -18.15 -14.05 6.14
N ALA A 195 -18.84 -13.27 5.30
CA ALA A 195 -19.58 -12.10 5.75
C ALA A 195 -20.72 -12.50 6.72
N ARG A 196 -21.45 -13.57 6.40
CA ARG A 196 -22.50 -14.12 7.27
C ARG A 196 -21.93 -14.57 8.60
N ALA A 197 -20.83 -15.30 8.59
CA ALA A 197 -20.14 -15.74 9.82
C ALA A 197 -19.67 -14.55 10.68
N ALA A 198 -19.24 -13.45 10.05
CA ALA A 198 -18.88 -12.20 10.70
C ALA A 198 -20.08 -11.30 11.05
N GLY A 199 -21.31 -11.69 10.72
CA GLY A 199 -22.53 -10.90 10.93
C GLY A 199 -22.56 -9.61 10.10
N ILE A 200 -21.92 -9.57 8.95
CA ILE A 200 -21.90 -8.42 8.04
C ILE A 200 -22.97 -8.61 6.96
N ARG A 201 -23.81 -7.58 6.75
CA ARG A 201 -24.77 -7.59 5.63
C ARG A 201 -23.98 -7.54 4.32
N ILE A 202 -24.33 -8.44 3.38
CA ILE A 202 -23.65 -8.53 2.11
C ILE A 202 -24.63 -8.74 0.96
N VAL A 203 -24.38 -8.07 -0.16
CA VAL A 203 -25.17 -8.19 -1.38
C VAL A 203 -24.30 -8.52 -2.59
N GLN A 204 -24.88 -9.02 -3.66
CA GLN A 204 -24.17 -9.24 -4.92
C GLN A 204 -23.68 -7.90 -5.49
N THR A 205 -22.44 -7.82 -5.95
CA THR A 205 -21.87 -6.58 -6.53
C THR A 205 -22.70 -6.07 -7.72
N ARG A 206 -23.32 -6.95 -8.50
CA ARG A 206 -24.22 -6.54 -9.60
C ARG A 206 -25.48 -5.80 -9.12
N ASN A 207 -25.83 -5.93 -7.85
CA ASN A 207 -26.99 -5.28 -7.23
C ASN A 207 -26.55 -4.09 -6.34
N VAL A 208 -25.37 -3.53 -6.58
CA VAL A 208 -24.78 -2.46 -5.76
C VAL A 208 -25.69 -1.22 -5.67
N ALA A 209 -26.42 -0.89 -6.74
CA ALA A 209 -27.33 0.27 -6.79
C ALA A 209 -28.33 0.29 -5.62
N ALA A 210 -28.93 -0.87 -5.27
CA ALA A 210 -29.85 -0.96 -4.15
C ALA A 210 -29.17 -0.67 -2.79
N ALA A 211 -27.92 -1.06 -2.62
CA ALA A 211 -27.16 -0.77 -1.40
C ALA A 211 -26.74 0.72 -1.33
N LEU A 212 -26.50 1.35 -2.47
CA LEU A 212 -26.05 2.74 -2.56
C LEU A 212 -27.17 3.76 -2.30
N ALA A 213 -28.41 3.43 -2.57
CA ALA A 213 -29.54 4.38 -2.52
C ALA A 213 -29.63 5.13 -1.18
N GLU A 214 -29.38 4.44 -0.07
CA GLU A 214 -29.46 4.98 1.29
C GLU A 214 -28.08 5.25 1.93
N ALA A 215 -27.00 5.07 1.18
CA ALA A 215 -25.66 5.20 1.71
C ALA A 215 -25.32 6.67 2.05
N ASP A 216 -24.67 6.86 3.20
CA ASP A 216 -24.05 8.13 3.58
C ASP A 216 -22.57 8.15 3.14
N ILE A 217 -21.89 7.00 3.25
CA ILE A 217 -20.47 6.84 2.90
C ILE A 217 -20.28 5.57 2.08
N VAL A 218 -19.61 5.70 0.95
CA VAL A 218 -19.31 4.59 0.05
C VAL A 218 -17.81 4.42 -0.09
N PHE A 219 -17.30 3.25 0.25
CA PHE A 219 -15.89 2.89 0.10
C PHE A 219 -15.74 1.90 -1.05
N ASN A 220 -14.96 2.23 -2.07
CA ASN A 220 -14.64 1.29 -3.13
C ASN A 220 -13.28 0.64 -2.92
N THR A 221 -13.23 -0.70 -2.92
CA THR A 221 -12.00 -1.48 -2.81
C THR A 221 -11.68 -2.32 -4.05
N VAL A 222 -12.48 -2.20 -5.11
CA VAL A 222 -12.31 -2.98 -6.34
C VAL A 222 -11.74 -2.15 -7.47
N PRO A 223 -10.68 -2.61 -8.17
CA PRO A 223 -9.97 -1.84 -9.18
C PRO A 223 -10.58 -1.99 -10.59
N TYR A 224 -11.89 -2.03 -10.69
CA TYR A 224 -12.62 -2.06 -11.98
C TYR A 224 -13.98 -1.37 -11.80
N SER A 225 -14.50 -0.80 -12.89
CA SER A 225 -15.73 -0.01 -12.90
C SER A 225 -16.93 -0.79 -12.32
N VAL A 226 -17.51 -0.26 -11.23
CA VAL A 226 -18.69 -0.80 -10.53
C VAL A 226 -19.73 0.28 -10.31
N ILE A 227 -19.29 1.53 -10.06
CA ILE A 227 -20.18 2.65 -9.74
C ILE A 227 -20.04 3.68 -10.86
N GLY A 228 -20.95 3.63 -11.80
CA GLY A 228 -21.06 4.58 -12.89
C GLY A 228 -22.12 5.63 -12.64
N GLU A 229 -22.41 6.44 -13.68
CA GLU A 229 -23.37 7.55 -13.61
C GLU A 229 -24.77 7.08 -13.16
N LYS A 230 -25.21 5.91 -13.63
CA LYS A 230 -26.51 5.33 -13.25
C LYS A 230 -26.60 5.05 -11.75
N GLU A 231 -25.58 4.43 -11.18
CA GLU A 231 -25.52 4.12 -9.75
C GLU A 231 -25.41 5.40 -8.93
N LEU A 232 -24.57 6.36 -9.37
CA LEU A 232 -24.37 7.64 -8.71
C LEU A 232 -25.65 8.50 -8.65
N SER A 233 -26.43 8.51 -9.73
CA SER A 233 -27.69 9.27 -9.81
C SER A 233 -28.76 8.78 -8.83
N ALA A 234 -28.69 7.53 -8.40
CA ALA A 234 -29.62 6.94 -7.45
C ALA A 234 -29.23 7.13 -5.98
N THR A 235 -28.11 7.79 -5.69
CA THR A 235 -27.61 7.99 -4.33
C THR A 235 -28.05 9.33 -3.74
N LYS A 236 -27.97 9.45 -2.40
CA LYS A 236 -28.22 10.73 -1.71
C LYS A 236 -27.25 11.81 -2.25
N GLU A 237 -27.70 13.05 -2.29
CA GLU A 237 -26.86 14.20 -2.67
C GLU A 237 -25.65 14.36 -1.75
N THR A 238 -25.84 14.08 -0.46
CA THR A 238 -24.82 14.20 0.59
C THR A 238 -23.87 13.01 0.66
N ALA A 239 -24.08 11.95 -0.14
CA ALA A 239 -23.24 10.75 -0.10
C ALA A 239 -21.78 11.06 -0.48
N VAL A 240 -20.85 10.54 0.33
CA VAL A 240 -19.40 10.69 0.10
C VAL A 240 -18.82 9.40 -0.46
N PHE A 241 -18.10 9.51 -1.57
CA PHE A 241 -17.48 8.39 -2.28
C PHE A 241 -15.98 8.36 -2.07
N ILE A 242 -15.47 7.32 -1.42
CA ILE A 242 -14.05 7.14 -1.06
C ILE A 242 -13.44 6.02 -1.91
N GLU A 243 -12.54 6.37 -2.82
CA GLU A 243 -11.85 5.43 -3.69
C GLU A 243 -10.57 4.93 -3.02
N LEU A 244 -10.54 3.65 -2.68
CA LEU A 244 -9.38 2.96 -2.07
C LEU A 244 -8.62 2.11 -3.08
N ALA A 245 -9.24 1.76 -4.20
CA ALA A 245 -8.64 0.90 -5.19
C ALA A 245 -7.63 1.68 -6.06
N SER A 246 -6.57 0.98 -6.47
CA SER A 246 -5.63 1.51 -7.44
C SER A 246 -6.29 1.72 -8.81
N ALA A 247 -5.67 2.55 -9.64
CA ALA A 247 -6.14 2.79 -11.01
C ALA A 247 -6.42 1.47 -11.76
N PRO A 248 -7.50 1.42 -12.55
CA PRO A 248 -8.37 2.55 -12.95
C PRO A 248 -9.36 3.00 -11.85
N GLY A 249 -9.50 2.28 -10.73
CA GLY A 249 -10.53 2.51 -9.73
C GLY A 249 -11.86 1.88 -10.10
N GLY A 250 -12.87 2.03 -9.25
CA GLY A 250 -14.20 1.47 -9.49
C GLY A 250 -15.33 2.48 -9.48
N ILE A 251 -15.04 3.73 -9.12
CA ILE A 251 -16.00 4.85 -9.11
C ILE A 251 -15.70 5.76 -10.30
N ASP A 252 -16.70 6.09 -11.09
CA ASP A 252 -16.60 7.07 -12.17
C ASP A 252 -16.45 8.48 -11.58
N LYS A 253 -15.19 8.92 -11.48
CA LYS A 253 -14.82 10.23 -10.95
C LYS A 253 -15.41 11.38 -11.75
N GLU A 254 -15.49 11.25 -13.08
CA GLU A 254 -16.00 12.29 -13.96
C GLU A 254 -17.52 12.43 -13.79
N ALA A 255 -18.23 11.30 -13.68
CA ALA A 255 -19.64 11.32 -13.37
C ALA A 255 -19.92 11.91 -11.97
N CYS A 256 -19.09 11.60 -10.97
CA CYS A 256 -19.18 12.27 -9.66
C CYS A 256 -19.13 13.80 -9.81
N GLY A 257 -18.18 14.32 -10.60
CA GLY A 257 -18.06 15.77 -10.86
C GLY A 257 -19.30 16.35 -11.56
N ARG A 258 -19.84 15.67 -12.59
CA ARG A 258 -21.07 16.11 -13.29
C ARG A 258 -22.29 16.13 -12.40
N LEU A 259 -22.40 15.16 -11.49
CA LEU A 259 -23.54 14.99 -10.58
C LEU A 259 -23.37 15.73 -9.23
N GLY A 260 -22.30 16.50 -9.04
CA GLY A 260 -22.01 17.21 -7.79
C GLY A 260 -21.74 16.29 -6.60
N LYS A 261 -21.37 15.03 -6.81
CA LYS A 261 -21.07 14.07 -5.75
C LYS A 261 -19.67 14.28 -5.19
N LYS A 262 -19.51 14.20 -3.88
CA LYS A 262 -18.21 14.31 -3.23
C LYS A 262 -17.39 13.02 -3.47
N TYR A 263 -16.31 13.13 -4.25
CA TYR A 263 -15.36 12.05 -4.54
C TYR A 263 -14.02 12.31 -3.85
N VAL A 264 -13.52 11.33 -3.11
CA VAL A 264 -12.24 11.39 -2.39
C VAL A 264 -11.34 10.25 -2.84
N SER A 265 -10.21 10.57 -3.48
CA SER A 265 -9.18 9.58 -3.79
C SER A 265 -8.34 9.32 -2.55
N ALA A 266 -8.41 8.12 -2.01
CA ALA A 266 -7.78 7.73 -0.74
C ALA A 266 -6.71 6.63 -0.96
N LEU A 267 -5.74 6.93 -1.80
CA LEU A 267 -4.62 6.03 -2.09
C LEU A 267 -3.47 6.21 -1.08
N GLY A 268 -2.68 5.13 -0.88
CA GLY A 268 -1.47 5.16 -0.07
C GLY A 268 -1.71 5.35 1.43
N LEU A 269 -2.89 5.00 1.93
CA LEU A 269 -3.33 5.19 3.31
C LEU A 269 -2.34 4.67 4.37
N PRO A 270 -1.72 3.47 4.23
CA PRO A 270 -0.74 2.99 5.20
C PRO A 270 0.44 3.95 5.40
N GLY A 271 0.90 4.58 4.31
CA GLY A 271 1.99 5.56 4.37
C GLY A 271 1.57 6.91 4.95
N ARG A 272 0.31 7.31 4.75
CA ARG A 272 -0.23 8.59 5.23
C ARG A 272 -0.57 8.56 6.72
N PHE A 273 -1.21 7.51 7.18
CA PHE A 273 -1.81 7.45 8.52
C PHE A 273 -1.01 6.59 9.51
N SER A 274 -0.34 5.54 9.04
CA SER A 274 0.33 4.58 9.92
C SER A 274 1.69 4.13 9.37
N PRO A 275 2.61 5.06 9.01
CA PRO A 275 3.87 4.71 8.36
C PRO A 275 4.75 3.76 9.20
N LYS A 276 4.73 3.89 10.54
CA LYS A 276 5.47 3.01 11.44
C LYS A 276 4.94 1.57 11.40
N SER A 277 3.62 1.39 11.52
CA SER A 277 3.00 0.06 11.46
C SER A 277 3.19 -0.58 10.09
N ALA A 278 2.96 0.17 9.01
CA ALA A 278 3.15 -0.30 7.65
C ALA A 278 4.62 -0.66 7.35
N GLY A 279 5.57 0.08 7.91
CA GLY A 279 6.99 -0.23 7.80
C GLY A 279 7.38 -1.54 8.50
N ARG A 280 6.83 -1.81 9.70
CA ARG A 280 7.04 -3.08 10.40
C ARG A 280 6.46 -4.26 9.63
N ILE A 281 5.26 -4.11 9.06
CA ILE A 281 4.63 -5.12 8.19
C ILE A 281 5.53 -5.39 6.97
N THR A 282 6.09 -4.36 6.37
CA THR A 282 7.04 -4.51 5.26
C THR A 282 8.30 -5.26 5.70
N ALA A 283 8.86 -4.94 6.87
CA ALA A 283 10.03 -5.62 7.41
C ALA A 283 9.77 -7.11 7.68
N GLU A 284 8.61 -7.44 8.24
CA GLU A 284 8.17 -8.82 8.48
C GLU A 284 8.08 -9.60 7.17
N ALA A 285 7.43 -9.05 6.15
CA ALA A 285 7.33 -9.68 4.85
C ALA A 285 8.71 -9.90 4.18
N ILE A 286 9.63 -8.94 4.29
CA ILE A 286 11.00 -9.08 3.77
C ILE A 286 11.72 -10.21 4.50
N LYS A 287 11.59 -10.28 5.82
CA LYS A 287 12.19 -11.34 6.62
C LYS A 287 11.66 -12.72 6.21
N ASN A 288 10.34 -12.87 6.07
CA ASN A 288 9.72 -14.10 5.60
C ASN A 288 10.24 -14.51 4.23
N ILE A 289 10.38 -13.57 3.27
CA ILE A 289 10.93 -13.84 1.95
C ILE A 289 12.37 -14.36 2.04
N ILE A 290 13.19 -13.76 2.87
CA ILE A 290 14.59 -14.19 3.06
C ILE A 290 14.64 -15.59 3.65
N GLU A 291 13.85 -15.89 4.66
CA GLU A 291 13.79 -17.20 5.33
C GLU A 291 13.24 -18.29 4.40
N GLU A 292 12.24 -17.99 3.57
CA GLU A 292 11.70 -18.93 2.58
C GLU A 292 12.68 -19.23 1.45
N THR A 293 13.49 -18.23 1.04
CA THR A 293 14.46 -18.40 -0.05
C THR A 293 15.74 -19.09 0.42
N TYR A 294 16.14 -18.87 1.67
CA TYR A 294 17.33 -19.44 2.28
C TYR A 294 16.97 -20.08 3.64
N PRO A 295 16.27 -21.21 3.62
CA PRO A 295 15.92 -21.92 4.86
C PRO A 295 17.18 -22.30 5.64
N ILE A 296 17.12 -22.08 6.96
CA ILE A 296 18.21 -22.40 7.92
C ILE A 296 18.28 -23.92 8.11
#